data_9819fce5645a666a63b06abc9da5068b
#
_entry.id   9819fce5645a666a63b06abc9da5068b
#
_cell.length_a   1.000
_cell.length_b   1.000
_cell.length_c   1.000
_cell.angle_alpha   90.00
_cell.angle_beta   90.00
_cell.angle_gamma   90.00
#
_symmetry.space_group_name_H-M   'P 1'
#
loop_
_entity.id
_entity.type
_entity.pdbx_description
1 polymer ?
#
loop_
_entity_poly.entity_id
_entity_poly.type
_entity_poly.pdbx_seq_one_letter_code
_entity_poly.pdbx_strand_id
1 'polypeptide(L)'
;VLRYMGKDHNLDQAYRQIDRIQSAGFIFDAHIMTGIAGHGRGLENGTATAEFFNRTQPQRIINFSMFLFRSAPLFQEAQAKTFIPATELENLQEERLLLELLKTDGPLAYDGFHDRIEFRVRGTLPDDRKNMLNKLDLAIEGYRDHEPVIAVTDDSSGPLPAQTMTAI
;
A
#
# COMPACT_ATOMS: atom_id res chain seq x y z
N VAL A 1 10.55 3.50 7.47
CA VAL A 1 9.08 3.56 7.56
C VAL A 1 8.61 3.15 8.95
N LEU A 2 8.80 1.90 9.44
CA LEU A 2 8.25 1.41 10.71
C LEU A 2 8.49 2.37 11.90
N ARG A 3 9.74 2.77 12.11
CA ARG A 3 10.10 3.68 13.21
C ARG A 3 9.44 5.06 13.07
N TYR A 4 9.36 5.60 11.86
CA TYR A 4 8.73 6.88 11.58
C TYR A 4 7.22 6.84 11.87
N MET A 5 6.58 5.72 11.55
CA MET A 5 5.16 5.48 11.81
C MET A 5 4.87 5.02 13.26
N GLY A 6 5.82 5.17 14.18
CA GLY A 6 5.62 4.87 15.60
C GLY A 6 5.40 3.39 15.90
N LYS A 7 5.89 2.46 15.05
CA LYS A 7 5.79 1.03 15.32
C LYS A 7 6.84 0.60 16.33
N ASP A 8 6.42 -0.08 17.38
CA ASP A 8 7.27 -0.51 18.50
C ASP A 8 8.12 -1.75 18.19
N HIS A 9 8.15 -2.18 16.92
CA HIS A 9 8.92 -3.34 16.48
C HIS A 9 9.77 -3.02 15.24
N ASN A 10 10.84 -3.78 15.07
CA ASN A 10 11.68 -3.77 13.88
C ASN A 10 11.41 -5.01 12.99
N LEU A 11 12.06 -5.08 11.82
CA LEU A 11 11.89 -6.18 10.88
C LEU A 11 12.27 -7.53 11.46
N ASP A 12 13.35 -7.62 12.24
CA ASP A 12 13.78 -8.89 12.84
C ASP A 12 12.76 -9.41 13.86
N GLN A 13 12.14 -8.52 14.59
CA GLN A 13 11.05 -8.87 15.51
C GLN A 13 9.82 -9.34 14.74
N ALA A 14 9.46 -8.65 13.65
CA ALA A 14 8.37 -9.05 12.79
C ALA A 14 8.59 -10.44 12.19
N TYR A 15 9.76 -10.70 11.62
CA TYR A 15 10.12 -12.02 11.08
C TYR A 15 10.01 -13.11 12.13
N ARG A 16 10.61 -12.93 13.32
CA ARG A 16 10.53 -13.93 14.39
C ARG A 16 9.09 -14.24 14.84
N GLN A 17 8.21 -13.23 14.89
CA GLN A 17 6.83 -13.45 15.28
C GLN A 17 6.03 -14.17 14.18
N ILE A 18 6.26 -13.82 12.91
CA ILE A 18 5.62 -14.52 11.78
C ILE A 18 6.07 -15.97 11.72
N ASP A 19 7.38 -16.24 11.84
CA ASP A 19 7.93 -17.59 11.87
C ASP A 19 7.28 -18.44 13.00
N ARG A 20 7.05 -17.83 14.18
CA ARG A 20 6.38 -18.52 15.31
C ARG A 20 4.91 -18.82 15.03
N ILE A 21 4.18 -17.86 14.44
CA ILE A 21 2.77 -18.02 14.07
C ILE A 21 2.62 -19.15 13.04
N GLN A 22 3.42 -19.11 12.00
CA GLN A 22 3.41 -20.13 10.93
C GLN A 22 3.85 -21.51 11.43
N SER A 23 4.89 -21.58 12.28
CA SER A 23 5.34 -22.83 12.90
C SER A 23 4.31 -23.46 13.83
N ALA A 24 3.40 -22.64 14.38
CA ALA A 24 2.27 -23.11 15.19
C ALA A 24 1.06 -23.53 14.33
N GLY A 25 1.16 -23.49 12.99
CA GLY A 25 0.11 -23.90 12.06
C GLY A 25 -0.95 -22.82 11.80
N PHE A 26 -0.72 -21.58 12.23
CA PHE A 26 -1.65 -20.49 11.94
C PHE A 26 -1.41 -19.89 10.55
N ILE A 27 -2.50 -19.44 9.93
CA ILE A 27 -2.50 -18.68 8.70
C ILE A 27 -1.97 -17.26 8.99
N PHE A 28 -1.07 -16.79 8.15
CA PHE A 28 -0.59 -15.41 8.18
C PHE A 28 -1.19 -14.63 7.01
N ASP A 29 -2.12 -13.73 7.32
CA ASP A 29 -2.66 -12.74 6.39
C ASP A 29 -2.01 -11.37 6.68
N ALA A 30 -1.59 -10.68 5.64
CA ALA A 30 -0.92 -9.39 5.76
C ALA A 30 -1.82 -8.24 5.33
N HIS A 31 -1.88 -7.19 6.13
CA HIS A 31 -2.48 -5.91 5.79
C HIS A 31 -1.38 -4.87 5.62
N ILE A 32 -1.35 -4.22 4.47
CA ILE A 32 -0.35 -3.19 4.14
C ILE A 32 -1.02 -1.93 3.62
N MET A 33 -0.20 -0.90 3.46
CA MET A 33 -0.64 0.39 2.95
C MET A 33 0.41 0.95 1.99
N THR A 34 0.04 1.14 0.72
CA THR A 34 0.86 1.88 -0.23
C THR A 34 0.82 3.38 0.07
N GLY A 35 1.87 4.10 -0.32
CA GLY A 35 2.00 5.55 -0.06
C GLY A 35 2.53 5.92 1.32
N ILE A 36 2.66 4.96 2.24
CA ILE A 36 3.07 5.23 3.63
C ILE A 36 4.52 5.75 3.75
N ALA A 37 5.34 5.54 2.74
CA ALA A 37 6.70 6.07 2.70
C ALA A 37 6.76 7.55 2.26
N GLY A 38 5.66 8.09 1.75
CA GLY A 38 5.55 9.46 1.25
C GLY A 38 6.00 9.62 -0.20
N HIS A 39 5.85 10.84 -0.69
CA HIS A 39 6.17 11.24 -2.07
C HIS A 39 7.58 10.83 -2.50
N GLY A 40 7.70 10.29 -3.72
CA GLY A 40 8.96 9.89 -4.34
C GLY A 40 9.58 8.60 -3.79
N ARG A 41 8.99 7.97 -2.75
CA ARG A 41 9.56 6.79 -2.08
C ARG A 41 8.76 5.50 -2.27
N GLY A 42 7.69 5.53 -3.06
CA GLY A 42 6.84 4.37 -3.31
C GLY A 42 7.59 3.18 -3.88
N LEU A 43 8.44 3.38 -4.88
CA LEU A 43 9.21 2.28 -5.49
C LEU A 43 10.21 1.63 -4.53
N GLU A 44 10.88 2.43 -3.69
CA GLU A 44 11.75 1.92 -2.62
C GLU A 44 10.94 1.07 -1.62
N ASN A 45 9.78 1.57 -1.20
CA ASN A 45 8.91 0.88 -0.26
C ASN A 45 8.30 -0.39 -0.87
N GLY A 46 7.86 -0.35 -2.12
CA GLY A 46 7.33 -1.51 -2.84
C GLY A 46 8.36 -2.64 -2.95
N THR A 47 9.62 -2.29 -3.26
CA THR A 47 10.73 -3.25 -3.30
C THR A 47 10.96 -3.90 -1.92
N ALA A 48 11.10 -3.09 -0.87
CA ALA A 48 11.32 -3.60 0.48
C ALA A 48 10.14 -4.45 1.00
N THR A 49 8.91 -4.08 0.62
CA THR A 49 7.70 -4.84 0.95
C THR A 49 7.65 -6.18 0.21
N ALA A 50 8.06 -6.20 -1.06
CA ALA A 50 8.18 -7.45 -1.82
C ALA A 50 9.23 -8.39 -1.21
N GLU A 51 10.41 -7.87 -0.82
CA GLU A 51 11.45 -8.65 -0.13
C GLU A 51 10.91 -9.25 1.18
N PHE A 52 10.17 -8.47 1.95
CA PHE A 52 9.55 -8.93 3.18
C PHE A 52 8.57 -10.07 2.93
N PHE A 53 7.69 -9.97 1.94
CA PHE A 53 6.71 -11.01 1.63
C PHE A 53 7.31 -12.23 0.93
N ASN A 54 8.33 -12.04 0.11
CA ASN A 54 9.08 -13.15 -0.49
C ASN A 54 9.75 -14.02 0.58
N ARG A 55 10.08 -13.48 1.76
CA ARG A 55 10.58 -14.25 2.89
C ARG A 55 9.46 -14.82 3.76
N THR A 56 8.38 -14.09 3.98
CA THR A 56 7.35 -14.47 4.98
C THR A 56 6.19 -15.27 4.41
N GLN A 57 6.04 -15.30 3.07
CA GLN A 57 5.04 -16.10 2.35
C GLN A 57 3.63 -16.06 2.97
N PRO A 58 2.97 -14.88 3.04
CA PRO A 58 1.60 -14.79 3.51
C PRO A 58 0.65 -15.54 2.57
N GLN A 59 -0.49 -16.00 3.08
CA GLN A 59 -1.53 -16.63 2.25
C GLN A 59 -2.46 -15.60 1.63
N ARG A 60 -2.54 -14.41 2.22
CA ARG A 60 -3.27 -13.28 1.67
C ARG A 60 -2.57 -11.96 1.97
N ILE A 61 -2.61 -11.05 1.01
CA ILE A 61 -2.23 -9.65 1.18
C ILE A 61 -3.45 -8.78 0.88
N ILE A 62 -3.77 -7.88 1.81
CA ILE A 62 -4.75 -6.82 1.61
C ILE A 62 -3.98 -5.51 1.63
N ASN A 63 -4.02 -4.78 0.52
CA ASN A 63 -3.36 -3.49 0.34
C ASN A 63 -4.40 -2.37 0.29
N PHE A 64 -4.14 -1.29 1.01
CA PHE A 64 -4.90 -0.05 0.93
C PHE A 64 -4.00 1.08 0.45
N SER A 65 -4.47 1.96 -0.41
CA SER A 65 -3.82 3.25 -0.60
C SER A 65 -3.98 4.10 0.67
N MET A 66 -2.96 4.89 1.00
CA MET A 66 -2.93 5.66 2.25
C MET A 66 -3.99 6.74 2.27
N PHE A 67 -4.80 6.78 3.34
CA PHE A 67 -5.67 7.88 3.70
C PHE A 67 -5.05 8.73 4.80
N LEU A 68 -5.09 10.04 4.64
CA LEU A 68 -4.77 10.98 5.69
C LEU A 68 -6.02 11.39 6.44
N PHE A 69 -6.18 10.91 7.67
CA PHE A 69 -7.21 11.39 8.58
C PHE A 69 -6.82 12.75 9.14
N ARG A 70 -7.75 13.73 9.10
CA ARG A 70 -7.46 15.10 9.57
C ARG A 70 -7.06 15.18 11.04
N SER A 71 -7.51 14.26 11.87
CA SER A 71 -7.14 14.13 13.29
C SER A 71 -5.79 13.46 13.50
N ALA A 72 -5.23 12.76 12.50
CA ALA A 72 -3.99 12.03 12.66
C ALA A 72 -2.77 12.97 12.74
N PRO A 73 -1.76 12.65 13.56
CA PRO A 73 -0.52 13.43 13.63
C PRO A 73 0.15 13.59 12.26
N LEU A 74 0.10 12.57 11.41
CA LEU A 74 0.68 12.60 10.06
C LEU A 74 0.04 13.68 9.17
N PHE A 75 -1.25 13.99 9.36
CA PHE A 75 -1.89 15.09 8.64
C PHE A 75 -1.31 16.45 9.05
N GLN A 76 -1.01 16.63 10.34
CA GLN A 76 -0.36 17.87 10.83
C GLN A 76 1.06 18.01 10.25
N GLU A 77 1.79 16.90 10.15
CA GLU A 77 3.10 16.88 9.49
C GLU A 77 3.01 17.20 7.99
N ALA A 78 1.96 16.72 7.32
CA ALA A 78 1.70 17.05 5.92
C ALA A 78 1.39 18.55 5.74
N GLN A 79 0.58 19.15 6.63
CA GLN A 79 0.32 20.60 6.62
C GLN A 79 1.60 21.40 6.90
N ALA A 80 2.45 20.94 7.80
CA ALA A 80 3.74 21.56 8.11
C ALA A 80 4.82 21.28 7.03
N LYS A 81 4.50 20.52 5.99
CA LYS A 81 5.43 20.10 4.92
C LYS A 81 6.66 19.31 5.41
N THR A 82 6.57 18.70 6.58
CA THR A 82 7.59 17.79 7.10
C THR A 82 7.38 16.35 6.62
N PHE A 83 6.18 16.03 6.18
CA PHE A 83 5.82 14.83 5.43
C PHE A 83 5.10 15.26 4.14
N ILE A 84 5.56 14.77 3.00
CA ILE A 84 4.87 14.99 1.71
C ILE A 84 4.17 13.68 1.37
N PRO A 85 2.81 13.65 1.34
CA PRO A 85 2.07 12.45 1.01
C PRO A 85 2.33 12.00 -0.42
N ALA A 86 2.32 10.69 -0.66
CA ALA A 86 2.30 10.14 -2.00
C ALA A 86 0.94 10.42 -2.67
N THR A 87 0.96 10.60 -3.98
CA THR A 87 -0.24 10.70 -4.81
C THR A 87 -0.82 9.32 -5.10
N GLU A 88 -2.08 9.25 -5.54
CA GLU A 88 -2.68 7.98 -5.97
C GLU A 88 -1.94 7.37 -7.16
N LEU A 89 -1.39 8.17 -8.06
CA LEU A 89 -0.54 7.67 -9.14
C LEU A 89 0.71 6.97 -8.59
N GLU A 90 1.38 7.54 -7.59
CA GLU A 90 2.53 6.91 -6.94
C GLU A 90 2.12 5.62 -6.19
N ASN A 91 0.94 5.60 -5.56
CA ASN A 91 0.40 4.42 -4.89
C ASN A 91 0.14 3.28 -5.89
N LEU A 92 -0.41 3.57 -7.06
CA LEU A 92 -0.58 2.60 -8.15
C LEU A 92 0.76 2.06 -8.66
N GLN A 93 1.76 2.93 -8.82
CA GLN A 93 3.11 2.54 -9.26
C GLN A 93 3.82 1.67 -8.21
N GLU A 94 3.68 1.99 -6.93
CA GLU A 94 4.19 1.19 -5.82
C GLU A 94 3.55 -0.21 -5.81
N GLU A 95 2.21 -0.28 -5.91
CA GLU A 95 1.48 -1.54 -5.94
C GLU A 95 1.84 -2.39 -7.16
N ARG A 96 1.97 -1.76 -8.33
CA ARG A 96 2.39 -2.44 -9.55
C ARG A 96 3.76 -3.09 -9.38
N LEU A 97 4.74 -2.35 -8.85
CA LEU A 97 6.09 -2.88 -8.60
C LEU A 97 6.07 -4.00 -7.56
N LEU A 98 5.29 -3.84 -6.48
CA LEU A 98 5.11 -4.89 -5.48
C LEU A 98 4.64 -6.19 -6.13
N LEU A 99 3.55 -6.14 -6.92
CA LEU A 99 3.00 -7.32 -7.60
C LEU A 99 3.96 -7.95 -8.61
N GLU A 100 4.79 -7.15 -9.27
CA GLU A 100 5.82 -7.64 -10.19
C GLU A 100 6.91 -8.41 -9.47
N LEU A 101 7.35 -7.93 -8.30
CA LEU A 101 8.47 -8.48 -7.53
C LEU A 101 8.08 -9.63 -6.58
N LEU A 102 6.79 -9.80 -6.28
CA LEU A 102 6.33 -10.88 -5.40
C LEU A 102 6.66 -12.26 -6.00
N LYS A 103 7.30 -13.11 -5.20
CA LYS A 103 7.56 -14.52 -5.49
C LYS A 103 6.75 -15.36 -4.51
N THR A 104 6.01 -16.33 -5.03
CA THR A 104 5.12 -17.15 -4.20
C THR A 104 5.48 -18.62 -4.32
N ASP A 105 5.58 -19.32 -3.19
CA ASP A 105 5.79 -20.77 -3.15
C ASP A 105 4.48 -21.54 -3.34
N GLY A 106 3.35 -20.86 -3.25
CA GLY A 106 1.99 -21.38 -3.44
C GLY A 106 1.00 -20.26 -3.80
N PRO A 107 -0.30 -20.56 -3.84
CA PRO A 107 -1.32 -19.57 -4.13
C PRO A 107 -1.31 -18.45 -3.08
N LEU A 108 -1.22 -17.18 -3.52
CA LEU A 108 -1.32 -16.00 -2.69
C LEU A 108 -2.52 -15.16 -3.13
N ALA A 109 -3.54 -15.06 -2.29
CA ALA A 109 -4.66 -14.16 -2.55
C ALA A 109 -4.22 -12.71 -2.36
N TYR A 110 -4.52 -11.86 -3.33
CA TYR A 110 -4.21 -10.43 -3.29
C TYR A 110 -5.45 -9.58 -3.51
N ASP A 111 -5.60 -8.52 -2.73
CA ASP A 111 -6.71 -7.57 -2.85
C ASP A 111 -6.21 -6.16 -2.54
N GLY A 112 -6.13 -5.31 -3.55
CA GLY A 112 -5.65 -3.93 -3.46
C GLY A 112 -6.76 -2.94 -3.71
N PHE A 113 -6.89 -1.96 -2.81
CA PHE A 113 -7.93 -0.94 -2.79
C PHE A 113 -7.35 0.46 -2.91
N HIS A 114 -7.88 1.24 -3.86
CA HIS A 114 -7.64 2.66 -4.02
C HIS A 114 -8.99 3.38 -3.98
N ASP A 115 -9.56 3.46 -2.78
CA ASP A 115 -10.94 3.93 -2.59
C ASP A 115 -11.14 5.37 -3.10
N ARG A 116 -10.09 6.20 -3.02
CA ARG A 116 -10.16 7.59 -3.47
C ARG A 116 -10.44 7.73 -4.96
N ILE A 117 -9.97 6.78 -5.76
CA ILE A 117 -10.13 6.75 -7.21
C ILE A 117 -11.02 5.60 -7.69
N GLU A 118 -11.74 4.96 -6.74
CA GLU A 118 -12.65 3.84 -7.00
C GLU A 118 -12.00 2.69 -7.81
N PHE A 119 -10.69 2.47 -7.57
CA PHE A 119 -9.94 1.43 -8.25
C PHE A 119 -9.64 0.27 -7.30
N ARG A 120 -9.75 -0.93 -7.83
CA ARG A 120 -9.43 -2.17 -7.10
C ARG A 120 -8.76 -3.16 -8.02
N VAL A 121 -7.68 -3.79 -7.56
CA VAL A 121 -7.04 -4.92 -8.23
C VAL A 121 -7.06 -6.13 -7.31
N ARG A 122 -7.51 -7.28 -7.81
CA ARG A 122 -7.56 -8.52 -7.01
C ARG A 122 -7.35 -9.73 -7.88
N GLY A 123 -6.81 -10.79 -7.28
CA GLY A 123 -6.55 -12.06 -7.94
C GLY A 123 -5.75 -13.01 -7.05
N THR A 124 -5.36 -14.13 -7.61
CA THR A 124 -4.50 -15.13 -6.98
C THR A 124 -3.17 -15.22 -7.73
N LEU A 125 -2.06 -14.98 -7.04
CA LEU A 125 -0.73 -15.15 -7.60
C LEU A 125 -0.29 -16.63 -7.50
N PRO A 126 0.47 -17.13 -8.48
CA PRO A 126 1.00 -16.41 -9.66
C PRO A 126 0.03 -16.29 -10.83
N ASP A 127 -1.11 -17.00 -10.82
CA ASP A 127 -1.98 -17.24 -11.99
C ASP A 127 -2.53 -15.93 -12.58
N ASP A 128 -3.02 -15.04 -11.73
CA ASP A 128 -3.65 -13.79 -12.15
C ASP A 128 -2.68 -12.63 -12.34
N ARG A 129 -1.37 -12.81 -12.07
CA ARG A 129 -0.36 -11.73 -12.08
C ARG A 129 -0.44 -10.86 -13.33
N LYS A 130 -0.46 -11.49 -14.50
CA LYS A 130 -0.47 -10.77 -15.77
C LYS A 130 -1.69 -9.86 -15.91
N ASN A 131 -2.86 -10.37 -15.53
CA ASN A 131 -4.11 -9.61 -15.61
C ASN A 131 -4.12 -8.45 -14.61
N MET A 132 -3.59 -8.68 -13.40
CA MET A 132 -3.48 -7.65 -12.36
C MET A 132 -2.51 -6.54 -12.78
N LEU A 133 -1.33 -6.88 -13.31
CA LEU A 133 -0.37 -5.90 -13.82
C LEU A 133 -0.94 -5.09 -14.99
N ASN A 134 -1.59 -5.73 -15.95
CA ASN A 134 -2.24 -5.03 -17.06
C ASN A 134 -3.30 -4.04 -16.58
N LYS A 135 -4.09 -4.42 -15.57
CA LYS A 135 -5.10 -3.52 -14.98
C LYS A 135 -4.47 -2.30 -14.32
N LEU A 136 -3.37 -2.49 -13.59
CA LEU A 136 -2.60 -1.41 -12.98
C LEU A 136 -1.94 -0.52 -14.03
N ASP A 137 -1.36 -1.10 -15.09
CA ASP A 137 -0.74 -0.34 -16.18
C ASP A 137 -1.76 0.58 -16.86
N LEU A 138 -2.98 0.12 -17.10
CA LEU A 138 -4.07 0.93 -17.66
C LEU A 138 -4.49 2.06 -16.70
N ALA A 139 -4.57 1.79 -15.40
CA ALA A 139 -4.89 2.81 -14.41
C ALA A 139 -3.78 3.86 -14.31
N ILE A 140 -2.51 3.45 -14.26
CA ILE A 140 -1.35 4.35 -14.23
C ILE A 140 -1.34 5.26 -15.46
N GLU A 141 -1.57 4.71 -16.66
CA GLU A 141 -1.64 5.49 -17.88
C GLU A 141 -2.79 6.49 -17.85
N GLY A 142 -3.97 6.05 -17.37
CA GLY A 142 -5.15 6.91 -17.23
C GLY A 142 -4.95 8.08 -16.26
N TYR A 143 -4.15 7.88 -15.20
CA TYR A 143 -3.90 8.91 -14.17
C TYR A 143 -2.65 9.76 -14.42
N ARG A 144 -1.86 9.48 -15.44
CA ARG A 144 -0.56 10.14 -15.71
C ARG A 144 -0.68 11.65 -15.87
N ASP A 145 -1.71 12.10 -16.59
CA ASP A 145 -1.94 13.50 -16.92
C ASP A 145 -3.02 14.17 -16.05
N HIS A 146 -3.46 13.47 -15.00
CA HIS A 146 -4.43 14.05 -14.06
C HIS A 146 -3.73 14.88 -12.98
N GLU A 147 -4.48 15.85 -12.43
CA GLU A 147 -4.05 16.56 -11.24
C GLU A 147 -3.71 15.58 -10.11
N PRO A 148 -2.61 15.81 -9.36
CA PRO A 148 -2.23 14.94 -8.26
C PRO A 148 -3.34 14.76 -7.23
N VAL A 149 -3.74 13.52 -6.98
CA VAL A 149 -4.78 13.18 -6.01
C VAL A 149 -4.14 12.62 -4.75
N ILE A 150 -4.47 13.23 -3.61
CA ILE A 150 -4.10 12.75 -2.26
C ILE A 150 -5.39 12.42 -1.51
N ALA A 151 -5.45 11.24 -0.91
CA ALA A 151 -6.62 10.84 -0.15
C ALA A 151 -6.61 11.46 1.25
N VAL A 152 -7.57 12.35 1.51
CA VAL A 152 -7.79 12.95 2.84
C VAL A 152 -9.24 12.69 3.27
N THR A 153 -9.46 12.32 4.52
CA THR A 153 -10.79 12.03 5.06
C THR A 153 -10.97 12.59 6.47
N ASP A 154 -12.22 12.81 6.86
CA ASP A 154 -12.60 13.14 8.22
C ASP A 154 -12.97 11.88 9.00
N ASP A 155 -12.72 11.86 10.31
CA ASP A 155 -12.98 10.70 11.17
C ASP A 155 -14.46 10.33 11.31
N SER A 156 -15.35 11.26 11.00
CA SER A 156 -16.80 11.14 11.22
C SER A 156 -17.61 10.77 9.98
N SER A 157 -16.99 10.77 8.83
CA SER A 157 -17.66 10.49 7.56
C SER A 157 -16.93 9.38 6.83
N GLY A 158 -17.65 8.43 6.27
CA GLY A 158 -17.12 7.54 5.25
C GLY A 158 -16.39 8.34 4.16
N PRO A 159 -15.76 7.70 3.19
CA PRO A 159 -14.94 8.39 2.20
C PRO A 159 -15.71 9.58 1.60
N LEU A 160 -15.15 10.78 1.80
CA LEU A 160 -15.74 12.01 1.24
C LEU A 160 -15.74 11.92 -0.29
N PRO A 161 -16.80 12.39 -0.96
CA PRO A 161 -16.79 12.52 -2.40
C PRO A 161 -15.59 13.37 -2.84
N ALA A 162 -15.07 13.07 -4.01
CA ALA A 162 -13.87 13.65 -4.58
C ALA A 162 -13.84 15.19 -4.47
N GLN A 163 -13.15 15.71 -3.46
CA GLN A 163 -12.75 17.11 -3.45
C GLN A 163 -11.33 17.17 -4.03
N THR A 164 -11.21 17.83 -5.17
CA THR A 164 -9.93 18.21 -5.73
C THR A 164 -9.22 19.09 -4.69
N MET A 165 -8.20 18.60 -4.03
CA MET A 165 -7.39 19.45 -3.18
C MET A 165 -6.44 20.23 -4.09
N THR A 166 -6.67 21.53 -4.15
CA THR A 166 -5.67 22.49 -4.57
C THR A 166 -4.43 22.27 -3.71
N ALA A 167 -3.26 22.21 -4.35
CA ALA A 167 -1.98 21.88 -3.73
C ALA A 167 -1.79 22.54 -2.36
N ILE A 168 -1.44 21.75 -1.34
CA ILE A 168 -0.90 22.26 -0.07
C ILE A 168 0.49 22.84 -0.31
#